data_0db0763ecd08150bb519720529ede6e5
#
_entry.id   0db0763ecd08150bb519720529ede6e5
#
_cell.length_a   1.000
_cell.length_b   1.000
_cell.length_c   1.000
_cell.angle_alpha   90.00
_cell.angle_beta   90.00
_cell.angle_gamma   90.00
#
_symmetry.space_group_name_H-M   'P 1'
#
loop_
_entity.id
_entity.type
_entity.pdbx_description
1 polymer ?
#
loop_
_entity_poly.entity_id
_entity_poly.type
_entity_poly.pdbx_seq_one_letter_code
_entity_poly.pdbx_strand_id
1 'polypeptide(L)'
;FQSYLFDIYLPKAGVYLHDLIKGPKINFQFDHPIWMKQHYVRMPQNCYIATHDRNYAAFIEKYYPRINGTIIATPGGCKRKLSGEEAALEEKGAEIGRIWKQKKYGITFVGTYANYRNYLPIIRGSEKMVKQIAAHFLFYMKLHPDITAESALEASLMADGIRLSQEDFLEVLDGVKPMIYCVM
;
A
#
# COMPACT_ATOMS: atom_id res chain seq x y z
N PHE A 1 7.47 -2.40 10.93
CA PHE A 1 8.37 -1.33 10.48
C PHE A 1 8.71 -1.61 9.03
N GLN A 2 8.31 -0.72 8.12
CA GLN A 2 8.85 -0.72 6.78
C GLN A 2 10.33 -0.40 6.91
N SER A 3 11.19 -1.36 6.60
CA SER A 3 12.61 -1.08 6.61
C SER A 3 12.97 -0.40 5.30
N TYR A 4 13.12 0.89 5.32
CA TYR A 4 13.72 1.68 4.25
C TYR A 4 15.23 1.44 4.16
N LEU A 5 15.68 0.19 4.37
CA LEU A 5 17.10 -0.16 4.29
C LEU A 5 17.71 0.21 2.93
N PHE A 6 16.87 0.27 1.89
CA PHE A 6 17.31 0.64 0.56
C PHE A 6 17.56 2.15 0.39
N ASP A 7 17.05 2.98 1.30
CA ASP A 7 17.28 4.44 1.26
C ASP A 7 18.43 4.90 2.17
N ILE A 8 19.11 3.98 2.84
CA ILE A 8 20.24 4.33 3.70
C ILE A 8 21.47 4.64 2.82
N TYR A 9 21.74 5.93 2.65
CA TYR A 9 22.95 6.41 2.01
C TYR A 9 24.08 6.55 3.03
N LEU A 10 25.27 6.12 2.67
CA LEU A 10 26.48 6.21 3.49
C LEU A 10 27.36 7.33 2.97
N PRO A 11 27.29 8.57 3.51
CA PRO A 11 27.95 9.75 2.92
C PRO A 11 29.47 9.61 2.84
N LYS A 12 30.09 8.97 3.83
CA LYS A 12 31.55 8.77 3.86
C LYS A 12 32.04 7.80 2.78
N ALA A 13 31.20 6.85 2.37
CA ALA A 13 31.54 5.86 1.36
C ALA A 13 31.01 6.22 -0.03
N GLY A 14 30.10 7.19 -0.13
CA GLY A 14 29.49 7.62 -1.39
C GLY A 14 28.54 6.59 -2.01
N VAL A 15 28.05 5.60 -1.24
CA VAL A 15 27.21 4.48 -1.73
C VAL A 15 26.01 4.26 -0.82
N TYR A 16 25.02 3.58 -1.34
CA TYR A 16 23.92 3.10 -0.51
C TYR A 16 24.31 1.81 0.24
N LEU A 17 23.76 1.62 1.42
CA LEU A 17 24.02 0.41 2.23
C LEU A 17 23.77 -0.87 1.45
N HIS A 18 22.70 -0.90 0.65
CA HIS A 18 22.36 -2.07 -0.16
C HIS A 18 23.40 -2.41 -1.23
N ASP A 19 24.21 -1.46 -1.70
CA ASP A 19 25.25 -1.70 -2.68
C ASP A 19 26.40 -2.57 -2.12
N LEU A 20 26.55 -2.56 -0.80
CA LEU A 20 27.53 -3.36 -0.09
C LEU A 20 27.08 -4.82 0.10
N ILE A 21 25.82 -5.12 -0.14
CA ILE A 21 25.25 -6.47 0.04
C ILE A 21 25.28 -7.20 -1.31
N LYS A 22 26.06 -8.27 -1.38
CA LYS A 22 26.23 -9.07 -2.63
C LYS A 22 25.09 -10.08 -2.87
N GLY A 23 24.40 -10.52 -1.84
CA GLY A 23 23.34 -11.51 -1.92
C GLY A 23 21.98 -10.94 -2.39
N PRO A 24 20.96 -11.81 -2.53
CA PRO A 24 19.60 -11.35 -2.78
C PRO A 24 19.11 -10.50 -1.62
N LYS A 25 18.36 -9.46 -1.96
CA LYS A 25 17.82 -8.49 -1.01
C LYS A 25 16.32 -8.65 -0.96
N ILE A 26 15.77 -8.86 0.23
CA ILE A 26 14.33 -9.00 0.43
C ILE A 26 13.84 -7.84 1.27
N ASN A 27 12.90 -7.07 0.72
CA ASN A 27 12.20 -6.02 1.46
C ASN A 27 10.78 -6.47 1.77
N PHE A 28 10.37 -6.37 3.03
CA PHE A 28 8.99 -6.68 3.43
C PHE A 28 8.13 -5.42 3.38
N GLN A 29 7.04 -5.45 2.62
CA GLN A 29 6.16 -4.33 2.41
C GLN A 29 4.76 -4.58 2.94
N PHE A 30 4.31 -3.68 3.82
CA PHE A 30 2.97 -3.70 4.41
C PHE A 30 2.01 -2.74 3.73
N ASP A 31 2.49 -1.55 3.32
CA ASP A 31 1.64 -0.53 2.72
C ASP A 31 1.39 -0.81 1.23
N HIS A 32 0.30 -0.27 0.74
CA HIS A 32 -0.04 -0.39 -0.68
C HIS A 32 1.07 0.19 -1.57
N PRO A 33 1.50 -0.55 -2.61
CA PRO A 33 2.61 -0.15 -3.49
C PRO A 33 2.45 1.22 -4.15
N ILE A 34 1.23 1.68 -4.34
CA ILE A 34 0.91 3.01 -4.90
C ILE A 34 1.58 4.16 -4.13
N TRP A 35 1.85 3.97 -2.81
CA TRP A 35 2.51 4.96 -1.97
C TRP A 35 4.03 4.87 -2.00
N MET A 36 4.57 3.84 -2.66
CA MET A 36 5.98 3.44 -2.57
C MET A 36 6.79 3.73 -3.84
N LYS A 37 6.22 4.48 -4.80
CA LYS A 37 6.85 4.78 -6.09
C LYS A 37 8.33 5.19 -5.97
N GLN A 38 8.63 6.15 -5.09
CA GLN A 38 10.00 6.66 -4.94
C GLN A 38 11.00 5.60 -4.48
N HIS A 39 10.53 4.64 -3.66
CA HIS A 39 11.37 3.54 -3.19
C HIS A 39 11.63 2.54 -4.30
N TYR A 40 10.62 2.19 -5.10
CA TYR A 40 10.74 1.23 -6.19
C TYR A 40 11.66 1.70 -7.33
N VAL A 41 11.59 2.98 -7.66
CA VAL A 41 12.47 3.58 -8.68
C VAL A 41 13.96 3.47 -8.29
N ARG A 42 14.25 3.49 -7.00
CA ARG A 42 15.62 3.42 -6.45
C ARG A 42 16.04 2.03 -6.01
N MET A 43 15.20 1.02 -6.16
CA MET A 43 15.54 -0.32 -5.71
C MET A 43 16.79 -0.88 -6.40
N PRO A 44 17.65 -1.55 -5.63
CA PRO A 44 18.85 -2.15 -6.16
C PRO A 44 18.54 -3.34 -7.06
N GLN A 45 19.54 -3.75 -7.83
CA GLN A 45 19.48 -5.04 -8.53
C GLN A 45 19.41 -6.19 -7.52
N ASN A 46 18.86 -7.33 -7.95
CA ASN A 46 18.70 -8.53 -7.16
C ASN A 46 17.86 -8.30 -5.90
N CYS A 47 16.78 -7.53 -6.07
CA CYS A 47 15.82 -7.21 -5.02
C CYS A 47 14.50 -7.96 -5.24
N TYR A 48 13.96 -8.46 -4.14
CA TYR A 48 12.65 -9.12 -4.05
C TYR A 48 11.78 -8.39 -3.04
N ILE A 49 10.48 -8.32 -3.30
CA ILE A 49 9.53 -7.73 -2.37
C ILE A 49 8.68 -8.84 -1.75
N ALA A 50 8.73 -8.95 -0.43
CA ALA A 50 7.80 -9.77 0.31
C ALA A 50 6.58 -8.92 0.70
N THR A 51 5.38 -9.37 0.39
CA THR A 51 4.13 -8.68 0.72
C THR A 51 3.08 -9.67 1.19
N HIS A 52 2.09 -9.20 1.93
CA HIS A 52 1.00 -10.03 2.43
C HIS A 52 -0.22 -10.06 1.51
N ASP A 53 -0.25 -9.20 0.48
CA ASP A 53 -1.38 -9.04 -0.42
C ASP A 53 -1.01 -9.40 -1.86
N ARG A 54 -1.84 -10.24 -2.50
CA ARG A 54 -1.65 -10.69 -3.89
C ARG A 54 -1.82 -9.56 -4.89
N ASN A 55 -2.71 -8.59 -4.61
CA ASN A 55 -2.90 -7.43 -5.47
C ASN A 55 -1.66 -6.54 -5.44
N TYR A 56 -1.01 -6.41 -4.27
CA TYR A 56 0.26 -5.69 -4.15
C TYR A 56 1.37 -6.35 -4.99
N ALA A 57 1.45 -7.68 -4.92
CA ALA A 57 2.40 -8.43 -5.74
C ALA A 57 2.15 -8.20 -7.23
N ALA A 58 0.91 -8.35 -7.67
CA ALA A 58 0.52 -8.14 -9.07
C ALA A 58 0.82 -6.72 -9.56
N PHE A 59 0.55 -5.71 -8.71
CA PHE A 59 0.90 -4.32 -9.00
C PHE A 59 2.41 -4.14 -9.19
N ILE A 60 3.21 -4.67 -8.27
CA ILE A 60 4.67 -4.56 -8.32
C ILE A 60 5.21 -5.23 -9.58
N GLU A 61 4.78 -6.45 -9.89
CA GLU A 61 5.21 -7.19 -11.06
C GLU A 61 4.84 -6.49 -12.38
N LYS A 62 3.64 -5.90 -12.43
CA LYS A 62 3.16 -5.18 -13.60
C LYS A 62 3.93 -3.87 -13.85
N TYR A 63 4.14 -3.07 -12.81
CA TYR A 63 4.63 -1.71 -12.97
C TYR A 63 6.11 -1.50 -12.65
N TYR A 64 6.75 -2.47 -11.99
CA TYR A 64 8.16 -2.37 -11.59
C TYR A 64 8.98 -3.61 -12.03
N PRO A 65 9.11 -3.87 -13.34
CA PRO A 65 9.76 -5.08 -13.87
C PRO A 65 11.25 -5.20 -13.53
N ARG A 66 11.85 -4.14 -12.98
CA ARG A 66 13.24 -4.18 -12.48
C ARG A 66 13.38 -4.94 -11.16
N ILE A 67 12.28 -5.16 -10.45
CA ILE A 67 12.24 -5.99 -9.24
C ILE A 67 12.27 -7.45 -9.69
N ASN A 68 13.16 -8.24 -9.10
CA ASN A 68 13.39 -9.63 -9.51
C ASN A 68 12.18 -10.55 -9.28
N GLY A 69 11.29 -10.18 -8.38
CA GLY A 69 10.05 -10.90 -8.13
C GLY A 69 9.42 -10.53 -6.79
N THR A 70 8.23 -11.08 -6.59
CA THR A 70 7.47 -10.91 -5.36
C THR A 70 7.32 -12.22 -4.59
N ILE A 71 7.17 -12.12 -3.28
CA ILE A 71 6.97 -13.24 -2.36
C ILE A 71 5.72 -12.94 -1.55
N ILE A 72 4.74 -13.83 -1.60
CA ILE A 72 3.58 -13.72 -0.70
C ILE A 72 3.96 -14.31 0.65
N ALA A 73 4.05 -13.46 1.65
CA ALA A 73 4.41 -13.82 3.00
C ALA A 73 3.42 -13.22 4.00
N THR A 74 2.70 -14.07 4.71
CA THR A 74 1.81 -13.62 5.77
C THR A 74 2.62 -13.13 6.96
N PRO A 75 2.41 -11.92 7.47
CA PRO A 75 3.08 -11.45 8.68
C PRO A 75 2.68 -12.35 9.85
N GLY A 76 3.67 -12.81 10.60
CA GLY A 76 3.44 -13.57 11.81
C GLY A 76 2.78 -12.72 12.90
N GLY A 77 1.81 -13.28 13.61
CA GLY A 77 1.28 -12.66 14.83
C GLY A 77 2.19 -12.91 16.03
N CYS A 78 2.37 -11.91 16.88
CA CYS A 78 2.98 -12.12 18.18
C CYS A 78 1.97 -12.75 19.14
N LYS A 79 2.40 -13.77 19.88
CA LYS A 79 1.58 -14.31 20.97
C LYS A 79 1.38 -13.22 22.02
N ARG A 80 0.14 -12.84 22.27
CA ARG A 80 -0.19 -11.85 23.31
C ARG A 80 0.23 -12.41 24.68
N LYS A 81 0.89 -11.62 25.50
CA LYS A 81 1.04 -11.93 26.92
C LYS A 81 -0.33 -11.68 27.56
N LEU A 82 -0.95 -12.74 28.01
CA LEU A 82 -2.22 -12.68 28.72
C LEU A 82 -1.99 -12.34 30.18
N SER A 83 -2.92 -11.61 30.80
CA SER A 83 -2.98 -11.50 32.26
C SER A 83 -3.27 -12.86 32.89
N GLY A 84 -2.98 -13.04 34.15
CA GLY A 84 -3.19 -14.33 34.82
C GLY A 84 -4.62 -14.86 34.71
N GLU A 85 -5.62 -14.00 34.76
CA GLU A 85 -7.04 -14.35 34.58
C GLU A 85 -7.36 -14.73 33.12
N GLU A 86 -6.84 -13.98 32.14
CA GLU A 86 -7.02 -14.29 30.72
C GLU A 86 -6.34 -15.60 30.33
N ALA A 87 -5.15 -15.88 30.86
CA ALA A 87 -4.42 -17.13 30.64
C ALA A 87 -5.18 -18.33 31.21
N ALA A 88 -5.75 -18.20 32.40
CA ALA A 88 -6.56 -19.24 33.02
C ALA A 88 -7.88 -19.51 32.24
N LEU A 89 -8.44 -18.51 31.59
CA LEU A 89 -9.60 -18.65 30.72
C LEU A 89 -9.24 -19.35 29.39
N GLU A 90 -8.08 -19.04 28.82
CA GLU A 90 -7.60 -19.67 27.60
C GLU A 90 -7.23 -21.15 27.83
N GLU A 91 -6.56 -21.46 28.95
CA GLU A 91 -6.23 -22.84 29.33
C GLU A 91 -7.45 -23.74 29.59
N LYS A 92 -8.53 -23.15 30.09
CA LYS A 92 -9.79 -23.88 30.34
C LYS A 92 -10.64 -24.08 29.08
N GLY A 93 -10.16 -23.67 27.88
CA GLY A 93 -10.96 -23.71 26.67
C GLY A 93 -12.23 -22.86 26.82
N ALA A 94 -12.16 -21.84 27.66
CA ALA A 94 -13.32 -21.02 27.99
C ALA A 94 -13.82 -20.34 26.72
N GLU A 95 -15.06 -20.57 26.49
CA GLU A 95 -15.90 -20.23 25.38
C GLU A 95 -15.56 -18.85 24.80
N ILE A 96 -15.07 -18.83 23.56
CA ILE A 96 -14.77 -17.60 22.80
C ILE A 96 -15.95 -16.63 22.89
N GLY A 97 -17.17 -17.15 22.89
CA GLY A 97 -18.40 -16.37 23.05
C GLY A 97 -18.49 -15.59 24.35
N ARG A 98 -17.87 -16.05 25.45
CA ARG A 98 -17.87 -15.34 26.72
C ARG A 98 -16.90 -14.15 26.70
N ILE A 99 -15.73 -14.32 26.06
CA ILE A 99 -14.76 -13.23 25.82
C ILE A 99 -15.36 -12.15 24.93
N TRP A 100 -16.13 -12.53 23.92
CA TRP A 100 -16.82 -11.58 23.03
C TRP A 100 -17.88 -10.77 23.76
N LYS A 101 -18.65 -11.37 24.67
CA LYS A 101 -19.67 -10.67 25.47
C LYS A 101 -19.09 -9.62 26.42
N GLN A 102 -17.84 -9.79 26.84
CA GLN A 102 -17.16 -8.85 27.74
C GLN A 102 -16.46 -7.70 27.00
N LYS A 103 -16.35 -7.75 25.67
CA LYS A 103 -15.74 -6.67 24.90
C LYS A 103 -16.64 -5.45 24.86
N LYS A 104 -16.05 -4.29 25.16
CA LYS A 104 -16.74 -3.00 25.11
C LYS A 104 -17.24 -2.66 23.70
N TYR A 105 -16.51 -3.11 22.66
CA TYR A 105 -16.83 -2.87 21.26
C TYR A 105 -16.78 -4.16 20.47
N GLY A 106 -17.77 -4.39 19.61
CA GLY A 106 -17.81 -5.55 18.71
C GLY A 106 -16.77 -5.47 17.60
N ILE A 107 -16.56 -4.26 17.08
CA ILE A 107 -15.58 -3.94 16.04
C ILE A 107 -14.80 -2.71 16.47
N THR A 108 -13.48 -2.75 16.34
CA THR A 108 -12.59 -1.61 16.60
C THR A 108 -11.71 -1.38 15.39
N PHE A 109 -11.70 -0.17 14.87
CA PHE A 109 -10.76 0.28 13.86
C PHE A 109 -9.69 1.16 14.52
N VAL A 110 -8.43 0.83 14.26
CA VAL A 110 -7.28 1.63 14.68
C VAL A 110 -6.52 2.04 13.43
N GLY A 111 -6.50 3.32 13.14
CA GLY A 111 -5.84 3.83 11.94
C GLY A 111 -5.72 5.35 11.96
N THR A 112 -5.03 5.89 10.97
CA THR A 112 -4.90 7.33 10.77
C THR A 112 -6.06 7.84 9.94
N TYR A 113 -6.76 8.83 10.47
CA TYR A 113 -7.79 9.54 9.72
C TYR A 113 -7.14 10.58 8.80
N ALA A 114 -7.35 10.43 7.49
CA ALA A 114 -6.94 11.42 6.51
C ALA A 114 -8.15 12.27 6.09
N ASN A 115 -8.09 13.57 6.38
CA ASN A 115 -9.17 14.47 5.96
C ASN A 115 -9.04 14.76 4.46
N TYR A 116 -9.95 14.22 3.65
CA TYR A 116 -9.98 14.40 2.20
C TYR A 116 -10.00 15.88 1.77
N ARG A 117 -10.55 16.78 2.59
CA ARG A 117 -10.62 18.22 2.28
C ARG A 117 -9.24 18.84 2.10
N ASN A 118 -8.20 18.24 2.68
CA ASN A 118 -6.83 18.71 2.52
C ASN A 118 -6.30 18.44 1.09
N TYR A 119 -6.87 17.49 0.38
CA TYR A 119 -6.43 17.08 -0.97
C TYR A 119 -7.22 17.76 -2.09
N LEU A 120 -8.47 18.18 -1.83
CA LEU A 120 -9.31 18.85 -2.82
C LEU A 120 -8.68 20.08 -3.46
N PRO A 121 -7.96 20.98 -2.74
CA PRO A 121 -7.33 22.15 -3.34
C PRO A 121 -6.32 21.79 -4.42
N ILE A 122 -5.59 20.69 -4.28
CA ILE A 122 -4.59 20.22 -5.25
C ILE A 122 -5.27 19.93 -6.58
N ILE A 123 -6.36 19.17 -6.56
CA ILE A 123 -7.11 18.84 -7.77
C ILE A 123 -7.82 20.07 -8.34
N ARG A 124 -8.36 20.95 -7.50
CA ARG A 124 -9.03 22.18 -7.96
C ARG A 124 -8.08 23.14 -8.67
N GLY A 125 -6.82 23.18 -8.27
CA GLY A 125 -5.76 23.97 -8.91
C GLY A 125 -5.20 23.35 -10.20
N SER A 126 -5.48 22.07 -10.48
CA SER A 126 -4.95 21.36 -11.64
C SER A 126 -5.61 21.77 -12.96
N GLU A 127 -5.02 21.37 -14.07
CA GLU A 127 -5.58 21.56 -15.41
C GLU A 127 -6.89 20.80 -15.61
N LYS A 128 -7.67 21.22 -16.62
CA LYS A 128 -9.00 20.66 -16.92
C LYS A 128 -8.96 19.14 -17.13
N MET A 129 -7.98 18.65 -17.88
CA MET A 129 -7.83 17.22 -18.16
C MET A 129 -7.57 16.41 -16.87
N VAL A 130 -6.70 16.90 -15.99
CA VAL A 130 -6.41 16.25 -14.70
C VAL A 130 -7.66 16.21 -13.82
N LYS A 131 -8.46 17.29 -13.81
CA LYS A 131 -9.74 17.32 -13.07
C LYS A 131 -10.73 16.29 -13.62
N GLN A 132 -10.80 16.13 -14.94
CA GLN A 132 -11.67 15.15 -15.59
C GLN A 132 -11.23 13.71 -15.22
N ILE A 133 -9.96 13.38 -15.35
CA ILE A 133 -9.42 12.08 -14.98
C ILE A 133 -9.69 11.79 -13.49
N ALA A 134 -9.43 12.75 -12.61
CA ALA A 134 -9.68 12.61 -11.17
C ALA A 134 -11.17 12.40 -10.85
N ALA A 135 -12.09 13.07 -11.58
CA ALA A 135 -13.52 12.89 -11.41
C ALA A 135 -13.98 11.49 -11.84
N HIS A 136 -13.51 11.00 -13.00
CA HIS A 136 -13.80 9.66 -13.48
C HIS A 136 -13.19 8.59 -12.58
N PHE A 137 -11.95 8.78 -12.13
CA PHE A 137 -11.31 7.91 -11.14
C PHE A 137 -12.15 7.77 -9.87
N LEU A 138 -12.62 8.89 -9.29
CA LEU A 138 -13.50 8.86 -8.12
C LEU A 138 -14.84 8.18 -8.41
N PHE A 139 -15.40 8.41 -9.59
CA PHE A 139 -16.65 7.77 -10.01
C PHE A 139 -16.49 6.24 -10.03
N TYR A 140 -15.43 5.73 -10.68
CA TYR A 140 -15.18 4.30 -10.75
C TYR A 140 -14.91 3.69 -9.39
N MET A 141 -14.11 4.34 -8.55
CA MET A 141 -13.83 3.89 -7.17
C MET A 141 -15.10 3.79 -6.32
N LYS A 142 -16.05 4.72 -6.50
CA LYS A 142 -17.34 4.70 -5.77
C LYS A 142 -18.30 3.66 -6.31
N LEU A 143 -18.33 3.46 -7.61
CA LEU A 143 -19.25 2.52 -8.26
C LEU A 143 -18.79 1.07 -8.05
N HIS A 144 -17.49 0.86 -7.97
CA HIS A 144 -16.85 -0.45 -7.86
C HIS A 144 -15.90 -0.48 -6.65
N PRO A 145 -16.41 -0.63 -5.42
CA PRO A 145 -15.58 -0.61 -4.21
C PRO A 145 -14.63 -1.82 -4.08
N ASP A 146 -14.79 -2.80 -4.93
CA ASP A 146 -14.00 -4.04 -5.02
C ASP A 146 -12.81 -3.96 -5.98
N ILE A 147 -12.70 -2.89 -6.77
CA ILE A 147 -11.56 -2.70 -7.67
C ILE A 147 -10.42 -1.96 -7.00
N THR A 148 -9.20 -2.18 -7.50
CA THR A 148 -8.01 -1.47 -7.03
C THR A 148 -7.94 -0.06 -7.65
N ALA A 149 -7.17 0.82 -7.00
CA ALA A 149 -7.04 2.21 -7.46
C ALA A 149 -6.44 2.29 -8.88
N GLU A 150 -5.44 1.46 -9.18
CA GLU A 150 -4.86 1.41 -10.52
C GLU A 150 -5.86 0.93 -11.57
N SER A 151 -6.69 -0.06 -11.25
CA SER A 151 -7.75 -0.53 -12.15
C SER A 151 -8.82 0.54 -12.38
N ALA A 152 -9.18 1.31 -11.36
CA ALA A 152 -10.09 2.44 -11.49
C ALA A 152 -9.52 3.54 -12.40
N LEU A 153 -8.22 3.81 -12.29
CA LEU A 153 -7.55 4.77 -13.17
C LEU A 153 -7.48 4.25 -14.60
N GLU A 154 -7.12 2.98 -14.81
CA GLU A 154 -7.12 2.37 -16.14
C GLU A 154 -8.49 2.49 -16.81
N ALA A 155 -9.57 2.16 -16.10
CA ALA A 155 -10.93 2.28 -16.59
C ALA A 155 -11.29 3.74 -16.93
N SER A 156 -10.87 4.70 -16.11
CA SER A 156 -11.08 6.13 -16.34
C SER A 156 -10.42 6.61 -17.64
N LEU A 157 -9.15 6.26 -17.81
CA LEU A 157 -8.37 6.61 -18.99
C LEU A 157 -8.94 5.97 -20.26
N MET A 158 -9.36 4.71 -20.17
CA MET A 158 -10.01 4.02 -21.29
C MET A 158 -11.32 4.70 -21.69
N ALA A 159 -12.14 5.11 -20.73
CA ALA A 159 -13.40 5.80 -20.99
C ALA A 159 -13.19 7.17 -21.68
N ASP A 160 -12.08 7.84 -21.36
CA ASP A 160 -11.69 9.12 -21.99
C ASP A 160 -10.90 8.93 -23.29
N GLY A 161 -10.64 7.68 -23.73
CA GLY A 161 -9.85 7.39 -24.94
C GLY A 161 -8.36 7.73 -24.80
N ILE A 162 -7.88 7.88 -23.56
CA ILE A 162 -6.49 8.27 -23.26
C ILE A 162 -5.65 7.00 -23.14
N ARG A 163 -4.53 6.99 -23.86
CA ARG A 163 -3.50 5.94 -23.75
C ARG A 163 -2.21 6.56 -23.25
N LEU A 164 -1.68 6.02 -22.17
CA LEU A 164 -0.45 6.47 -21.54
C LEU A 164 0.64 5.38 -21.67
N SER A 165 1.89 5.83 -21.68
CA SER A 165 3.00 4.93 -21.39
C SER A 165 2.90 4.43 -19.94
N GLN A 166 3.63 3.37 -19.60
CA GLN A 166 3.65 2.88 -18.21
C GLN A 166 4.20 3.94 -17.24
N GLU A 167 5.18 4.71 -17.66
CA GLU A 167 5.78 5.78 -16.87
C GLU A 167 4.79 6.90 -16.63
N ASP A 168 4.14 7.40 -17.68
CA ASP A 168 3.11 8.44 -17.57
C ASP A 168 1.91 7.98 -16.73
N PHE A 169 1.51 6.71 -16.87
CA PHE A 169 0.46 6.12 -16.03
C PHE A 169 0.81 6.20 -14.55
N LEU A 170 2.04 5.84 -14.18
CA LEU A 170 2.50 5.91 -12.79
C LEU A 170 2.59 7.34 -12.27
N GLU A 171 2.91 8.33 -13.15
CA GLU A 171 2.88 9.75 -12.80
C GLU A 171 1.45 10.22 -12.51
N VAL A 172 0.51 9.89 -13.40
CA VAL A 172 -0.91 10.25 -13.22
C VAL A 172 -1.48 9.58 -11.97
N LEU A 173 -1.17 8.29 -11.76
CA LEU A 173 -1.60 7.55 -10.58
C LEU A 173 -1.06 8.20 -9.29
N ASP A 174 0.20 8.62 -9.29
CA ASP A 174 0.81 9.34 -8.16
C ASP A 174 0.10 10.67 -7.88
N GLY A 175 -0.33 11.37 -8.92
CA GLY A 175 -1.07 12.63 -8.81
C GLY A 175 -2.50 12.46 -8.28
N VAL A 176 -3.21 11.39 -8.70
CA VAL A 176 -4.62 11.18 -8.32
C VAL A 176 -4.81 10.31 -7.08
N LYS A 177 -3.80 9.57 -6.64
CA LYS A 177 -3.90 8.67 -5.48
C LYS A 177 -4.44 9.34 -4.20
N PRO A 178 -4.19 10.64 -3.91
CA PRO A 178 -4.77 11.28 -2.72
C PRO A 178 -6.31 11.33 -2.77
N MET A 179 -6.90 11.20 -3.95
CA MET A 179 -8.37 11.16 -4.11
C MET A 179 -8.99 9.88 -3.53
N ILE A 180 -8.21 8.83 -3.29
CA ILE A 180 -8.66 7.61 -2.59
C ILE A 180 -9.30 7.99 -1.25
N TYR A 181 -8.74 8.98 -0.54
CA TYR A 181 -9.30 9.47 0.71
C TYR A 181 -10.66 10.17 0.58
N CYS A 182 -11.11 10.45 -0.64
CA CYS A 182 -12.45 11.02 -0.89
C CYS A 182 -13.53 9.94 -1.06
N VAL A 183 -13.12 8.67 -1.16
CA VAL A 183 -14.02 7.53 -1.35
C VAL A 183 -14.26 6.78 -0.04
N MET A 184 -13.27 6.79 0.84
CA MET A 184 -13.34 6.20 2.17
C MET A 184 -14.20 7.05 3.12
#